data_26156396b1639939d40a72e81d3dad7e
#
_entry.id   26156396b1639939d40a72e81d3dad7e
#
_cell.length_a   1.000
_cell.length_b   1.000
_cell.length_c   1.000
_cell.angle_alpha   90.00
_cell.angle_beta   90.00
_cell.angle_gamma   90.00
#
_symmetry.space_group_name_H-M   'P 1'
#
loop_
_entity.id
_entity.type
_entity.pdbx_description
1 polymer ?
#
loop_
_entity_poly.entity_id
_entity_poly.type
_entity_poly.pdbx_seq_one_letter_code
_entity_poly.pdbx_strand_id
1 'polypeptide(L)'
;MIKNNKIYQTNNYNKFNNFLGNRSVASVKSRHHIEKLMESMKKSYLPQPIIVDENMAVLDGQHRLEAAKQLNLPIYYLKMHSPISVMDIQRVNNVTNKWDTNDYLSSNLELEKDKYPTNFHQHPYHLYSWFKKRYKFAHRNILEMFYNNYDEKVMNEAFRSGNLTIKNLEKAKSQAEYIHSFKHLMIQVPYNNRAFVSAFLKVMKHHKFNRKTWIQKVQMNSRRLVKCTTMGDYRAVICDVYNWNNRINKIKFDD
;
A
#
# COMPACT_ATOMS: atom_id res chain seq x y z
N MET A 1 -14.71 31.78 8.35
CA MET A 1 -15.00 32.32 9.71
C MET A 1 -15.14 31.15 10.65
N ILE A 2 -14.25 31.02 11.65
CA ILE A 2 -14.39 30.02 12.72
C ILE A 2 -15.47 30.54 13.64
N LYS A 3 -16.71 30.06 13.48
CA LYS A 3 -17.77 30.27 14.47
C LYS A 3 -17.35 29.56 15.75
N ASN A 4 -17.59 30.16 16.91
CA ASN A 4 -17.28 29.67 18.25
C ASN A 4 -17.39 28.14 18.38
N ASN A 5 -16.26 27.44 18.24
CA ASN A 5 -16.21 26.02 18.41
C ASN A 5 -16.26 25.69 19.91
N LYS A 6 -17.43 25.30 20.37
CA LYS A 6 -17.63 24.87 21.76
C LYS A 6 -17.00 23.48 21.97
N ILE A 7 -16.18 23.37 23.03
CA ILE A 7 -15.66 22.08 23.47
C ILE A 7 -16.74 21.40 24.32
N TYR A 8 -17.06 20.17 23.97
CA TYR A 8 -17.99 19.32 24.69
C TYR A 8 -17.22 18.23 25.44
N GLN A 9 -17.80 17.72 26.53
CA GLN A 9 -17.28 16.61 27.31
C GLN A 9 -18.32 15.51 27.43
N THR A 10 -17.90 14.24 27.41
CA THR A 10 -18.80 13.10 27.63
C THR A 10 -18.04 11.86 28.06
N ASN A 11 -18.73 11.00 28.83
CA ASN A 11 -18.29 9.62 29.13
C ASN A 11 -19.06 8.60 28.29
N ASN A 12 -20.00 9.05 27.45
CA ASN A 12 -20.74 8.16 26.57
C ASN A 12 -20.00 7.98 25.23
N TYR A 13 -19.15 6.96 25.16
CA TYR A 13 -18.35 6.64 23.97
C TYR A 13 -19.19 6.13 22.79
N ASN A 14 -20.40 5.60 23.05
CA ASN A 14 -21.28 5.07 22.02
C ASN A 14 -21.90 6.18 21.13
N LYS A 15 -21.72 7.44 21.47
CA LYS A 15 -22.08 8.57 20.61
C LYS A 15 -21.23 8.69 19.37
N PHE A 16 -20.01 8.14 19.39
CA PHE A 16 -19.03 8.35 18.34
C PHE A 16 -19.07 7.22 17.33
N ASN A 17 -19.03 7.59 16.05
CA ASN A 17 -18.98 6.68 14.92
C ASN A 17 -17.59 6.75 14.25
N ASN A 18 -17.21 5.69 13.56
CA ASN A 18 -16.03 5.74 12.71
C ASN A 18 -16.32 6.55 11.45
N PHE A 19 -15.42 7.47 11.11
CA PHE A 19 -15.50 8.14 9.82
C PHE A 19 -15.04 7.17 8.73
N LEU A 20 -15.90 6.96 7.72
CA LEU A 20 -15.62 6.05 6.62
C LEU A 20 -14.33 6.46 5.87
N GLY A 21 -13.42 5.52 5.69
CA GLY A 21 -12.14 5.78 5.04
C GLY A 21 -11.04 6.36 5.95
N ASN A 22 -11.28 6.47 7.27
CA ASN A 22 -10.21 6.80 8.23
C ASN A 22 -9.35 5.55 8.53
N ARG A 23 -8.23 5.73 9.26
CA ARG A 23 -7.36 4.60 9.64
C ARG A 23 -8.07 3.60 10.53
N SER A 24 -7.79 2.32 10.33
CA SER A 24 -8.29 1.28 11.23
C SER A 24 -7.56 1.31 12.57
N VAL A 25 -8.31 1.42 13.67
CA VAL A 25 -7.77 1.28 15.03
C VAL A 25 -7.38 -0.16 15.39
N ALA A 26 -7.86 -1.14 14.62
CA ALA A 26 -7.60 -2.57 14.83
C ALA A 26 -6.23 -3.03 14.32
N SER A 27 -5.49 -2.21 13.58
CA SER A 27 -4.15 -2.58 13.08
C SER A 27 -3.16 -2.76 14.23
N VAL A 28 -2.12 -3.60 14.02
CA VAL A 28 -1.04 -3.81 15.02
C VAL A 28 -0.36 -2.49 15.39
N LYS A 29 -0.10 -1.65 14.38
CA LYS A 29 0.51 -0.32 14.56
C LYS A 29 -0.38 0.61 15.41
N SER A 30 -1.69 0.59 15.15
CA SER A 30 -2.66 1.38 15.92
C SER A 30 -2.75 0.90 17.36
N ARG A 31 -2.78 -0.41 17.62
CA ARG A 31 -2.80 -0.97 18.97
C ARG A 31 -1.61 -0.53 19.80
N HIS A 32 -0.39 -0.64 19.26
CA HIS A 32 0.81 -0.18 19.96
C HIS A 32 0.79 1.34 20.24
N HIS A 33 0.23 2.14 19.32
CA HIS A 33 0.05 3.57 19.55
C HIS A 33 -0.98 3.85 20.65
N ILE A 34 -2.09 3.11 20.69
CA ILE A 34 -3.11 3.21 21.74
C ILE A 34 -2.50 2.86 23.11
N GLU A 35 -1.72 1.78 23.22
CA GLU A 35 -1.02 1.39 24.44
C GLU A 35 -0.14 2.53 24.98
N LYS A 36 0.67 3.16 24.13
CA LYS A 36 1.49 4.32 24.49
C LYS A 36 0.67 5.52 24.97
N LEU A 37 -0.46 5.79 24.30
CA LEU A 37 -1.38 6.84 24.73
C LEU A 37 -1.99 6.52 26.10
N MET A 38 -2.39 5.27 26.34
CA MET A 38 -2.92 4.83 27.64
C MET A 38 -1.88 5.00 28.76
N GLU A 39 -0.61 4.61 28.52
CA GLU A 39 0.47 4.83 29.48
C GLU A 39 0.67 6.31 29.80
N SER A 40 0.64 7.16 28.79
CA SER A 40 0.75 8.61 28.96
C SER A 40 -0.44 9.18 29.72
N MET A 41 -1.67 8.77 29.38
CA MET A 41 -2.90 9.23 30.04
C MET A 41 -2.99 8.77 31.50
N LYS A 42 -2.47 7.59 31.85
CA LYS A 42 -2.38 7.13 33.23
C LYS A 42 -1.45 7.99 34.08
N LYS A 43 -0.36 8.51 33.49
CA LYS A 43 0.60 9.39 34.19
C LYS A 43 0.04 10.80 34.35
N SER A 44 -0.54 11.34 33.30
CA SER A 44 -1.13 12.70 33.30
C SER A 44 -2.15 12.77 32.16
N TYR A 45 -3.42 12.87 32.49
CA TYR A 45 -4.48 13.04 31.50
C TYR A 45 -4.62 14.51 31.09
N LEU A 46 -4.07 14.86 29.91
CA LEU A 46 -4.29 16.14 29.27
C LEU A 46 -5.50 16.03 28.33
N PRO A 47 -6.58 16.78 28.57
CA PRO A 47 -7.82 16.68 27.81
C PRO A 47 -7.70 17.35 26.44
N GLN A 48 -7.05 16.68 25.47
CA GLN A 48 -7.00 17.11 24.08
C GLN A 48 -8.31 16.72 23.37
N PRO A 49 -9.09 17.68 22.83
CA PRO A 49 -10.32 17.37 22.13
C PRO A 49 -10.09 16.53 20.88
N ILE A 50 -10.97 15.57 20.64
CA ILE A 50 -11.10 14.93 19.34
C ILE A 50 -11.99 15.78 18.43
N ILE A 51 -11.87 15.61 17.12
CA ILE A 51 -12.67 16.34 16.14
C ILE A 51 -13.69 15.37 15.54
N VAL A 52 -14.95 15.77 15.54
CA VAL A 52 -16.06 15.00 14.97
C VAL A 52 -16.85 15.85 13.96
N ASP A 53 -17.55 15.20 13.04
CA ASP A 53 -18.51 15.84 12.15
C ASP A 53 -19.88 16.03 12.84
N GLU A 54 -20.86 16.51 12.08
CA GLU A 54 -22.24 16.70 12.59
C GLU A 54 -22.91 15.40 13.02
N ASN A 55 -22.54 14.27 12.40
CA ASN A 55 -23.04 12.93 12.67
C ASN A 55 -22.25 12.20 13.76
N MET A 56 -21.36 12.91 14.46
CA MET A 56 -20.46 12.35 15.48
C MET A 56 -19.46 11.33 14.95
N ALA A 57 -19.16 11.33 13.64
CA ALA A 57 -18.10 10.53 13.07
C ALA A 57 -16.72 11.17 13.37
N VAL A 58 -15.79 10.38 13.86
CA VAL A 58 -14.49 10.85 14.34
C VAL A 58 -13.55 11.14 13.18
N LEU A 59 -13.28 12.42 12.95
CA LEU A 59 -12.38 12.93 11.91
C LEU A 59 -10.92 12.86 12.33
N ASP A 60 -10.63 13.28 13.58
CA ASP A 60 -9.31 13.17 14.22
C ASP A 60 -9.43 12.74 15.66
N GLY A 61 -8.41 12.00 16.15
CA GLY A 61 -8.30 11.57 17.53
C GLY A 61 -8.92 10.21 17.85
N GLN A 62 -9.19 9.36 16.85
CA GLN A 62 -9.74 8.02 17.05
C GLN A 62 -8.91 7.14 18.01
N HIS A 63 -7.58 7.24 17.99
CA HIS A 63 -6.72 6.52 18.94
C HIS A 63 -6.85 7.07 20.36
N ARG A 64 -7.04 8.40 20.50
CA ARG A 64 -7.31 9.03 21.81
C ARG A 64 -8.65 8.62 22.35
N LEU A 65 -9.69 8.55 21.49
CA LEU A 65 -11.00 8.05 21.88
C LEU A 65 -10.93 6.60 22.38
N GLU A 66 -10.24 5.74 21.66
CA GLU A 66 -10.10 4.33 22.05
C GLU A 66 -9.30 4.19 23.36
N ALA A 67 -8.20 4.91 23.52
CA ALA A 67 -7.43 4.91 24.76
C ALA A 67 -8.24 5.43 25.96
N ALA A 68 -8.99 6.53 25.80
CA ALA A 68 -9.84 7.09 26.84
C ALA A 68 -10.97 6.11 27.20
N LYS A 69 -11.58 5.45 26.22
CA LYS A 69 -12.61 4.41 26.43
C LYS A 69 -12.09 3.25 27.28
N GLN A 70 -10.90 2.72 26.96
CA GLN A 70 -10.29 1.62 27.72
C GLN A 70 -9.91 2.01 29.15
N LEU A 71 -9.62 3.30 29.37
CA LEU A 71 -9.29 3.83 30.69
C LEU A 71 -10.50 4.42 31.46
N ASN A 72 -11.68 4.42 30.89
CA ASN A 72 -12.89 5.06 31.42
C ASN A 72 -12.70 6.57 31.74
N LEU A 73 -11.88 7.27 30.92
CA LEU A 73 -11.63 8.70 31.06
C LEU A 73 -12.63 9.52 30.24
N PRO A 74 -13.05 10.71 30.71
CA PRO A 74 -13.93 11.57 29.93
C PRO A 74 -13.25 12.00 28.63
N ILE A 75 -14.01 11.99 27.52
CA ILE A 75 -13.52 12.48 26.23
C ILE A 75 -14.03 13.89 25.96
N TYR A 76 -13.16 14.73 25.46
CA TYR A 76 -13.48 16.08 25.00
C TYR A 76 -13.54 16.10 23.47
N TYR A 77 -14.48 16.84 22.90
CA TYR A 77 -14.67 16.88 21.46
C TYR A 77 -15.14 18.23 20.94
N LEU A 78 -14.76 18.52 19.70
CA LEU A 78 -15.19 19.65 18.89
C LEU A 78 -16.05 19.15 17.73
N LYS A 79 -17.18 19.80 17.46
CA LYS A 79 -18.00 19.53 16.28
C LYS A 79 -17.58 20.46 15.13
N MET A 80 -17.29 19.87 13.99
CA MET A 80 -17.12 20.62 12.73
C MET A 80 -18.41 20.60 11.93
N HIS A 81 -18.79 21.80 11.49
CA HIS A 81 -20.01 22.04 10.70
C HIS A 81 -19.73 22.24 9.19
N SER A 82 -18.56 21.88 8.74
CA SER A 82 -18.20 21.96 7.31
C SER A 82 -18.06 20.57 6.73
N PRO A 83 -18.49 20.34 5.48
CA PRO A 83 -18.26 19.06 4.81
C PRO A 83 -16.75 18.82 4.70
N ILE A 84 -16.31 17.66 5.16
CA ILE A 84 -14.90 17.25 5.15
C ILE A 84 -14.78 16.01 4.29
N SER A 85 -13.87 16.04 3.34
CA SER A 85 -13.54 14.88 2.52
C SER A 85 -12.53 13.97 3.21
N VAL A 86 -12.48 12.70 2.80
CA VAL A 86 -11.42 11.76 3.24
C VAL A 86 -10.03 12.30 2.91
N MET A 87 -9.88 13.01 1.79
CA MET A 87 -8.61 13.64 1.40
C MET A 87 -8.17 14.73 2.39
N ASP A 88 -9.10 15.50 2.94
CA ASP A 88 -8.77 16.52 3.94
C ASP A 88 -8.30 15.88 5.25
N ILE A 89 -8.94 14.79 5.67
CA ILE A 89 -8.51 14.02 6.83
C ILE A 89 -7.12 13.42 6.60
N GLN A 90 -6.87 12.87 5.43
CA GLN A 90 -5.55 12.34 5.08
C GLN A 90 -4.49 13.43 5.10
N ARG A 91 -4.78 14.65 4.62
CA ARG A 91 -3.85 15.80 4.66
C ARG A 91 -3.54 16.20 6.09
N VAL A 92 -4.54 16.39 6.93
CA VAL A 92 -4.35 16.78 8.34
C VAL A 92 -3.54 15.72 9.10
N ASN A 93 -3.90 14.46 8.94
CA ASN A 93 -3.21 13.36 9.61
C ASN A 93 -1.77 13.14 9.10
N ASN A 94 -1.47 13.50 7.85
CA ASN A 94 -0.11 13.38 7.31
C ASN A 94 0.89 14.37 7.90
N VAL A 95 0.45 15.43 8.54
CA VAL A 95 1.32 16.40 9.23
C VAL A 95 1.92 15.78 10.50
N THR A 96 1.12 15.01 11.23
CA THR A 96 1.52 14.44 12.53
C THR A 96 1.99 12.99 12.43
N ASN A 97 1.40 12.20 11.54
CA ASN A 97 1.74 10.79 11.36
C ASN A 97 1.44 10.35 9.91
N LYS A 98 2.46 10.29 9.08
CA LYS A 98 2.33 9.97 7.64
C LYS A 98 1.61 8.66 7.42
N TRP A 99 0.63 8.68 6.53
CA TRP A 99 -0.04 7.48 6.05
C TRP A 99 0.93 6.61 5.25
N ASP A 100 0.96 5.33 5.59
CA ASP A 100 1.67 4.33 4.80
C ASP A 100 0.76 3.69 3.72
N THR A 101 1.37 2.83 2.91
CA THR A 101 0.64 2.14 1.81
C THR A 101 -0.54 1.29 2.33
N ASN A 102 -0.46 0.76 3.55
CA ASN A 102 -1.54 -0.06 4.12
C ASN A 102 -2.68 0.82 4.64
N ASP A 103 -2.37 1.99 5.18
CA ASP A 103 -3.38 2.97 5.60
C ASP A 103 -4.24 3.39 4.40
N TYR A 104 -3.60 3.76 3.27
CA TYR A 104 -4.29 4.10 2.02
C TYR A 104 -5.08 2.91 1.45
N LEU A 105 -4.50 1.70 1.46
CA LEU A 105 -5.17 0.51 0.97
C LEU A 105 -6.43 0.21 1.76
N SER A 106 -6.35 0.23 3.09
CA SER A 106 -7.48 -0.06 3.96
C SER A 106 -8.60 0.96 3.80
N SER A 107 -8.24 2.25 3.76
CA SER A 107 -9.18 3.35 3.54
C SER A 107 -9.92 3.20 2.20
N ASN A 108 -9.18 2.98 1.11
CA ASN A 108 -9.78 2.87 -0.21
C ASN A 108 -10.60 1.57 -0.38
N LEU A 109 -10.20 0.46 0.25
CA LEU A 109 -11.00 -0.77 0.27
C LEU A 109 -12.34 -0.57 0.99
N GLU A 110 -12.34 0.16 2.10
CA GLU A 110 -13.55 0.46 2.87
C GLU A 110 -14.52 1.35 2.07
N LEU A 111 -14.00 2.42 1.46
CA LEU A 111 -14.78 3.35 0.62
C LEU A 111 -15.41 2.66 -0.61
N GLU A 112 -14.66 1.77 -1.24
CA GLU A 112 -15.10 1.12 -2.47
C GLU A 112 -16.03 -0.07 -2.21
N LYS A 113 -15.96 -0.71 -1.03
CA LYS A 113 -16.87 -1.78 -0.64
C LYS A 113 -18.33 -1.34 -0.65
N ASP A 114 -18.59 -0.14 -0.16
CA ASP A 114 -19.94 0.42 -0.11
C ASP A 114 -20.46 0.83 -1.49
N LYS A 115 -19.57 1.27 -2.39
CA LYS A 115 -19.93 1.65 -3.76
C LYS A 115 -20.18 0.46 -4.69
N TYR A 116 -19.48 -0.66 -4.50
CA TYR A 116 -19.48 -1.82 -5.41
C TYR A 116 -19.72 -3.14 -4.68
N PRO A 117 -20.87 -3.33 -4.00
CA PRO A 117 -21.11 -4.50 -3.15
C PRO A 117 -21.10 -5.83 -3.91
N THR A 118 -21.52 -5.85 -5.19
CA THR A 118 -21.64 -7.08 -6.00
C THR A 118 -20.35 -7.48 -6.72
N ASN A 119 -19.52 -6.51 -7.13
CA ASN A 119 -18.31 -6.74 -7.94
C ASN A 119 -17.02 -6.36 -7.21
N PHE A 120 -17.06 -6.28 -5.89
CA PHE A 120 -15.93 -5.85 -5.08
C PHE A 120 -14.64 -6.66 -5.33
N HIS A 121 -14.75 -7.96 -5.58
CA HIS A 121 -13.60 -8.83 -5.86
C HIS A 121 -12.84 -8.49 -7.16
N GLN A 122 -13.49 -7.80 -8.10
CA GLN A 122 -12.86 -7.34 -9.35
C GLN A 122 -12.30 -5.92 -9.23
N HIS A 123 -12.58 -5.25 -8.12
CA HIS A 123 -12.13 -3.87 -7.91
C HIS A 123 -10.59 -3.78 -7.80
N PRO A 124 -9.94 -2.75 -8.39
CA PRO A 124 -8.48 -2.63 -8.43
C PRO A 124 -7.78 -2.74 -7.08
N TYR A 125 -8.32 -2.18 -6.00
CA TYR A 125 -7.73 -2.28 -4.65
C TYR A 125 -7.84 -3.68 -4.06
N HIS A 126 -8.92 -4.41 -4.35
CA HIS A 126 -9.05 -5.80 -3.95
C HIS A 126 -8.03 -6.67 -4.69
N LEU A 127 -7.91 -6.48 -6.01
CA LEU A 127 -6.89 -7.15 -6.83
C LEU A 127 -5.47 -6.80 -6.38
N TYR A 128 -5.20 -5.52 -6.04
CA TYR A 128 -3.92 -5.11 -5.46
C TYR A 128 -3.62 -5.87 -4.17
N SER A 129 -4.58 -5.95 -3.25
CA SER A 129 -4.45 -6.70 -1.99
C SER A 129 -4.16 -8.18 -2.25
N TRP A 130 -4.87 -8.78 -3.21
CA TRP A 130 -4.66 -10.16 -3.63
C TRP A 130 -3.26 -10.39 -4.21
N PHE A 131 -2.78 -9.54 -5.13
CA PHE A 131 -1.41 -9.60 -5.66
C PHE A 131 -0.37 -9.52 -4.54
N LYS A 132 -0.53 -8.57 -3.62
CA LYS A 132 0.36 -8.38 -2.48
C LYS A 132 0.42 -9.61 -1.57
N LYS A 133 -0.74 -10.18 -1.25
CA LYS A 133 -0.85 -11.36 -0.37
C LYS A 133 -0.29 -12.62 -1.04
N ARG A 134 -0.63 -12.85 -2.32
CA ARG A 134 -0.26 -14.07 -3.05
C ARG A 134 1.20 -14.09 -3.47
N TYR A 135 1.70 -13.02 -4.07
CA TYR A 135 3.03 -12.98 -4.68
C TYR A 135 4.07 -12.26 -3.83
N LYS A 136 3.66 -11.58 -2.74
CA LYS A 136 4.56 -10.81 -1.85
C LYS A 136 5.36 -9.72 -2.57
N PHE A 137 4.87 -9.21 -3.70
CA PHE A 137 5.54 -8.14 -4.43
C PHE A 137 5.49 -6.81 -3.67
N ALA A 138 6.52 -5.98 -3.88
CA ALA A 138 6.55 -4.62 -3.38
C ALA A 138 5.45 -3.77 -4.04
N HIS A 139 4.98 -2.74 -3.33
CA HIS A 139 3.97 -1.79 -3.82
C HIS A 139 4.23 -1.32 -5.25
N ARG A 140 5.44 -0.82 -5.51
CA ARG A 140 5.87 -0.36 -6.83
C ARG A 140 5.69 -1.41 -7.92
N ASN A 141 6.09 -2.65 -7.66
CA ASN A 141 6.05 -3.72 -8.67
C ASN A 141 4.60 -4.08 -9.06
N ILE A 142 3.67 -4.06 -8.10
CA ILE A 142 2.25 -4.28 -8.39
C ILE A 142 1.72 -3.16 -9.27
N LEU A 143 2.04 -1.90 -8.95
CA LEU A 143 1.62 -0.76 -9.76
C LEU A 143 2.24 -0.79 -11.18
N GLU A 144 3.51 -1.15 -11.33
CA GLU A 144 4.17 -1.32 -12.64
C GLU A 144 3.44 -2.36 -13.52
N MET A 145 2.96 -3.47 -12.93
CA MET A 145 2.18 -4.48 -13.64
C MET A 145 0.79 -3.96 -14.02
N PHE A 146 0.13 -3.21 -13.12
CA PHE A 146 -1.22 -2.70 -13.35
C PHE A 146 -1.26 -1.62 -14.44
N TYR A 147 -0.30 -0.71 -14.43
CA TYR A 147 -0.24 0.40 -15.39
C TYR A 147 0.51 0.07 -16.68
N ASN A 148 1.30 -1.02 -16.69
CA ASN A 148 2.15 -1.42 -17.82
C ASN A 148 3.11 -0.31 -18.32
N ASN A 149 3.20 0.78 -17.62
CA ASN A 149 4.11 1.90 -17.85
C ASN A 149 4.57 2.44 -16.49
N TYR A 150 5.67 3.19 -16.47
CA TYR A 150 6.25 3.65 -15.23
C TYR A 150 6.29 5.17 -15.16
N ASP A 151 5.32 5.72 -14.46
CA ASP A 151 5.41 7.03 -13.83
C ASP A 151 5.05 6.86 -12.36
N GLU A 152 6.08 6.81 -11.51
CA GLU A 152 5.92 6.53 -10.08
C GLU A 152 5.03 7.55 -9.39
N LYS A 153 5.13 8.83 -9.78
CA LYS A 153 4.36 9.91 -9.17
C LYS A 153 2.87 9.75 -9.48
N VAL A 154 2.54 9.57 -10.77
CA VAL A 154 1.15 9.40 -11.22
C VAL A 154 0.51 8.14 -10.61
N MET A 155 1.23 7.02 -10.61
CA MET A 155 0.71 5.76 -10.07
C MET A 155 0.48 5.83 -8.55
N ASN A 156 1.40 6.43 -7.81
CA ASN A 156 1.25 6.59 -6.36
C ASN A 156 0.13 7.57 -6.00
N GLU A 157 -0.04 8.65 -6.78
CA GLU A 157 -1.13 9.58 -6.59
C GLU A 157 -2.48 8.92 -6.85
N ALA A 158 -2.63 8.19 -7.96
CA ALA A 158 -3.84 7.42 -8.26
C ALA A 158 -4.15 6.40 -7.16
N PHE A 159 -3.13 5.69 -6.64
CA PHE A 159 -3.31 4.75 -5.53
C PHE A 159 -3.80 5.44 -4.25
N ARG A 160 -3.26 6.61 -3.92
CA ARG A 160 -3.64 7.36 -2.71
C ARG A 160 -5.01 8.00 -2.80
N SER A 161 -5.35 8.54 -3.97
CA SER A 161 -6.58 9.30 -4.20
C SER A 161 -7.84 8.46 -4.46
N GLY A 162 -7.77 7.13 -4.39
CA GLY A 162 -8.92 6.28 -4.69
C GLY A 162 -9.12 5.98 -6.18
N ASN A 163 -8.21 6.42 -7.06
CA ASN A 163 -8.35 6.31 -8.51
C ASN A 163 -7.46 5.21 -9.12
N LEU A 164 -7.17 4.16 -8.36
CA LEU A 164 -6.38 3.04 -8.86
C LEU A 164 -7.09 2.35 -10.03
N THR A 165 -6.40 2.17 -11.13
CA THR A 165 -6.89 1.46 -12.31
C THR A 165 -5.95 0.34 -12.73
N ILE A 166 -6.45 -0.63 -13.50
CA ILE A 166 -5.66 -1.71 -14.08
C ILE A 166 -5.84 -1.68 -15.59
N LYS A 167 -4.77 -1.34 -16.32
CA LYS A 167 -4.84 -1.24 -17.79
C LYS A 167 -5.09 -2.58 -18.48
N ASN A 168 -4.47 -3.64 -17.98
CA ASN A 168 -4.64 -4.99 -18.52
C ASN A 168 -4.40 -6.03 -17.41
N LEU A 169 -5.49 -6.54 -16.84
CA LEU A 169 -5.46 -7.49 -15.74
C LEU A 169 -4.83 -8.82 -16.12
N GLU A 170 -5.17 -9.35 -17.29
CA GLU A 170 -4.65 -10.65 -17.75
C GLU A 170 -3.13 -10.60 -17.97
N LYS A 171 -2.63 -9.49 -18.52
CA LYS A 171 -1.19 -9.26 -18.64
C LYS A 171 -0.52 -9.15 -17.28
N ALA A 172 -1.11 -8.40 -16.34
CA ALA A 172 -0.58 -8.26 -14.98
C ALA A 172 -0.51 -9.62 -14.26
N LYS A 173 -1.58 -10.42 -14.32
CA LYS A 173 -1.61 -11.79 -13.79
C LYS A 173 -0.54 -12.67 -14.43
N SER A 174 -0.48 -12.69 -15.77
CA SER A 174 0.52 -13.48 -16.51
C SER A 174 1.95 -13.13 -16.16
N GLN A 175 2.25 -11.84 -15.92
CA GLN A 175 3.57 -11.39 -15.48
C GLN A 175 3.87 -11.85 -14.04
N ALA A 176 2.92 -11.67 -13.14
CA ALA A 176 3.06 -12.04 -11.74
C ALA A 176 3.24 -13.56 -11.56
N GLU A 177 2.40 -14.35 -12.22
CA GLU A 177 2.47 -15.82 -12.21
C GLU A 177 3.79 -16.32 -12.79
N TYR A 178 4.21 -15.72 -13.91
CA TYR A 178 5.48 -16.10 -14.52
C TYR A 178 6.68 -15.82 -13.61
N ILE A 179 6.75 -14.65 -12.98
CA ILE A 179 7.83 -14.34 -12.03
C ILE A 179 7.77 -15.28 -10.82
N HIS A 180 6.57 -15.59 -10.34
CA HIS A 180 6.39 -16.50 -9.21
C HIS A 180 6.73 -17.96 -9.56
N SER A 181 6.54 -18.38 -10.82
CA SER A 181 6.76 -19.78 -11.24
C SER A 181 8.20 -20.24 -11.09
N PHE A 182 9.19 -19.37 -11.26
CA PHE A 182 10.60 -19.71 -11.13
C PHE A 182 11.22 -19.32 -9.78
N LYS A 183 10.40 -19.00 -8.77
CA LYS A 183 10.89 -18.62 -7.42
C LYS A 183 11.84 -19.65 -6.81
N HIS A 184 11.62 -20.94 -7.08
CA HIS A 184 12.43 -22.03 -6.57
C HIS A 184 13.84 -22.08 -7.19
N LEU A 185 14.05 -21.42 -8.34
CA LEU A 185 15.36 -21.31 -8.99
C LEU A 185 16.18 -20.12 -8.48
N MET A 186 15.55 -19.23 -7.70
CA MET A 186 16.13 -17.97 -7.19
C MET A 186 16.88 -18.24 -5.87
N ILE A 187 18.14 -18.66 -5.96
CA ILE A 187 18.93 -19.09 -4.78
C ILE A 187 19.47 -17.89 -4.01
N GLN A 188 20.04 -16.90 -4.69
CA GLN A 188 20.73 -15.76 -4.06
C GLN A 188 19.89 -14.49 -4.02
N VAL A 189 18.87 -14.41 -4.84
CA VAL A 189 18.00 -13.22 -5.00
C VAL A 189 16.57 -13.63 -4.71
N PRO A 190 15.89 -13.03 -3.73
CA PRO A 190 14.45 -13.24 -3.56
C PRO A 190 13.68 -12.85 -4.83
N TYR A 191 12.85 -13.77 -5.34
CA TYR A 191 12.07 -13.54 -6.58
C TYR A 191 11.20 -12.27 -6.55
N ASN A 192 10.85 -11.82 -5.35
CA ASN A 192 10.04 -10.64 -5.09
C ASN A 192 10.89 -9.41 -4.68
N ASN A 193 12.21 -9.46 -4.85
CA ASN A 193 13.06 -8.29 -4.64
C ASN A 193 12.61 -7.14 -5.55
N ARG A 194 12.37 -5.97 -4.97
CA ARG A 194 11.79 -4.81 -5.66
C ARG A 194 12.56 -4.41 -6.92
N ALA A 195 13.89 -4.29 -6.81
CA ALA A 195 14.73 -3.85 -7.92
C ALA A 195 14.84 -4.93 -9.01
N PHE A 196 14.95 -6.20 -8.60
CA PHE A 196 14.94 -7.34 -9.52
C PHE A 196 13.64 -7.39 -10.34
N VAL A 197 12.48 -7.35 -9.69
CA VAL A 197 11.18 -7.43 -10.38
C VAL A 197 11.02 -6.29 -11.37
N SER A 198 11.35 -5.03 -10.99
CA SER A 198 11.28 -3.90 -11.90
C SER A 198 12.23 -4.05 -13.11
N ALA A 199 13.46 -4.54 -12.89
CA ALA A 199 14.41 -4.84 -13.97
C ALA A 199 13.87 -5.94 -14.88
N PHE A 200 13.35 -7.02 -14.29
CA PHE A 200 12.85 -8.17 -15.03
C PHE A 200 11.62 -7.82 -15.89
N LEU A 201 10.69 -7.01 -15.36
CA LEU A 201 9.55 -6.50 -16.14
C LEU A 201 9.99 -5.70 -17.38
N LYS A 202 11.10 -4.95 -17.30
CA LYS A 202 11.69 -4.27 -18.46
C LYS A 202 12.29 -5.25 -19.45
N VAL A 203 13.05 -6.24 -18.96
CA VAL A 203 13.65 -7.28 -19.83
C VAL A 203 12.58 -8.09 -20.55
N MET A 204 11.47 -8.42 -19.87
CA MET A 204 10.34 -9.14 -20.48
C MET A 204 9.67 -8.37 -21.63
N LYS A 205 9.83 -7.05 -21.73
CA LYS A 205 9.30 -6.24 -22.83
C LYS A 205 10.17 -6.28 -24.08
N HIS A 206 11.38 -6.78 -23.97
CA HIS A 206 12.30 -6.86 -25.12
C HIS A 206 11.81 -7.89 -26.13
N HIS A 207 11.76 -7.54 -27.42
CA HIS A 207 11.21 -8.36 -28.51
C HIS A 207 11.89 -9.75 -28.65
N LYS A 208 13.16 -9.88 -28.26
CA LYS A 208 13.90 -11.15 -28.26
C LYS A 208 13.72 -11.97 -26.98
N PHE A 209 12.97 -11.48 -25.99
CA PHE A 209 12.81 -12.20 -24.74
C PHE A 209 11.90 -13.42 -24.93
N ASN A 210 12.39 -14.60 -24.53
CA ASN A 210 11.62 -15.84 -24.53
C ASN A 210 11.56 -16.45 -23.12
N ARG A 211 10.34 -16.67 -22.62
CA ARG A 211 10.09 -17.19 -21.28
C ARG A 211 10.70 -18.57 -21.02
N LYS A 212 10.63 -19.48 -22.01
CA LYS A 212 11.20 -20.84 -21.90
C LYS A 212 12.71 -20.77 -21.81
N THR A 213 13.34 -19.95 -22.67
CA THR A 213 14.79 -19.72 -22.64
C THR A 213 15.25 -19.19 -21.29
N TRP A 214 14.53 -18.22 -20.71
CA TRP A 214 14.88 -17.70 -19.37
C TRP A 214 14.92 -18.79 -18.31
N ILE A 215 13.88 -19.63 -18.22
CA ILE A 215 13.81 -20.73 -17.25
C ILE A 215 15.01 -21.67 -17.41
N GLN A 216 15.31 -22.09 -18.64
CA GLN A 216 16.46 -22.96 -18.92
C GLN A 216 17.80 -22.32 -18.49
N LYS A 217 17.97 -21.03 -18.81
CA LYS A 217 19.20 -20.28 -18.46
C LYS A 217 19.37 -20.14 -16.95
N VAL A 218 18.31 -19.82 -16.23
CA VAL A 218 18.36 -19.74 -14.76
C VAL A 218 18.61 -21.11 -14.13
N GLN A 219 17.99 -22.19 -14.62
CA GLN A 219 18.26 -23.53 -14.13
C GLN A 219 19.74 -23.93 -14.26
N MET A 220 20.35 -23.59 -15.41
CA MET A 220 21.78 -23.88 -15.67
C MET A 220 22.73 -22.97 -14.90
N ASN A 221 22.34 -21.74 -14.62
CA ASN A 221 23.23 -20.67 -14.16
C ASN A 221 22.68 -19.86 -12.98
N SER A 222 21.88 -20.46 -12.11
CA SER A 222 21.27 -19.77 -10.97
C SER A 222 22.28 -19.01 -10.07
N ARG A 223 23.51 -19.52 -9.96
CA ARG A 223 24.59 -18.87 -9.19
C ARG A 223 25.10 -17.56 -9.80
N ARG A 224 24.86 -17.30 -11.09
CA ARG A 224 25.18 -16.02 -11.73
C ARG A 224 24.19 -14.93 -11.41
N LEU A 225 22.98 -15.29 -10.98
CA LEU A 225 21.97 -14.35 -10.56
C LEU A 225 22.29 -13.87 -9.14
N VAL A 226 23.18 -12.90 -9.04
CA VAL A 226 23.68 -12.36 -7.78
C VAL A 226 22.80 -11.21 -7.27
N LYS A 227 22.87 -10.95 -5.97
CA LYS A 227 22.17 -9.83 -5.34
C LYS A 227 22.81 -8.51 -5.77
N CYS A 228 21.99 -7.58 -6.27
CA CYS A 228 22.37 -6.24 -6.69
C CYS A 228 21.63 -5.17 -5.87
N THR A 229 22.09 -3.93 -5.98
CA THR A 229 21.50 -2.80 -5.27
C THR A 229 20.50 -2.04 -6.15
N THR A 230 20.84 -1.80 -7.41
CA THR A 230 20.01 -1.00 -8.31
C THR A 230 19.26 -1.85 -9.34
N MET A 231 18.22 -1.25 -9.94
CA MET A 231 17.51 -1.85 -11.06
C MET A 231 18.40 -2.00 -12.30
N GLY A 232 19.35 -1.06 -12.51
CA GLY A 232 20.32 -1.13 -13.61
C GLY A 232 21.21 -2.34 -13.51
N ASP A 233 21.82 -2.57 -12.33
CA ASP A 233 22.67 -3.72 -12.07
C ASP A 233 21.90 -5.04 -12.26
N TYR A 234 20.69 -5.12 -11.74
CA TYR A 234 19.84 -6.31 -11.96
C TYR A 234 19.53 -6.52 -13.44
N ARG A 235 19.28 -5.45 -14.22
CA ARG A 235 19.07 -5.56 -15.67
C ARG A 235 20.30 -6.16 -16.36
N ALA A 236 21.49 -5.70 -16.01
CA ALA A 236 22.75 -6.23 -16.54
C ALA A 236 22.93 -7.72 -16.18
N VAL A 237 22.75 -8.10 -14.93
CA VAL A 237 22.86 -9.50 -14.46
C VAL A 237 21.81 -10.40 -15.13
N ILE A 238 20.57 -9.94 -15.27
CA ILE A 238 19.49 -10.69 -15.95
C ILE A 238 19.88 -10.93 -17.43
N CYS A 239 20.42 -9.90 -18.10
CA CYS A 239 20.87 -10.01 -19.49
C CYS A 239 22.08 -10.95 -19.62
N ASP A 240 23.03 -10.91 -18.69
CA ASP A 240 24.17 -11.82 -18.68
C ASP A 240 23.72 -13.29 -18.55
N VAL A 241 22.84 -13.58 -17.59
CA VAL A 241 22.26 -14.93 -17.41
C VAL A 241 21.49 -15.36 -18.66
N TYR A 242 20.66 -14.51 -19.22
CA TYR A 242 19.88 -14.82 -20.42
C TYR A 242 20.75 -15.07 -21.64
N ASN A 243 21.79 -14.27 -21.82
CA ASN A 243 22.69 -14.30 -22.97
C ASN A 243 23.77 -15.41 -22.86
N TRP A 244 23.91 -16.04 -21.71
CA TRP A 244 24.90 -17.10 -21.49
C TRP A 244 24.76 -18.21 -22.54
N ASN A 245 25.83 -18.46 -23.28
CA ASN A 245 25.87 -19.41 -24.42
C ASN A 245 24.73 -19.21 -25.46
N ASN A 246 24.23 -17.98 -25.57
CA ASN A 246 23.27 -17.62 -26.62
C ASN A 246 24.00 -16.83 -27.71
N ARG A 247 24.19 -17.43 -28.87
CA ARG A 247 24.96 -16.81 -29.98
C ARG A 247 24.10 -15.87 -30.83
N ILE A 248 22.82 -16.14 -30.99
CA ILE A 248 21.98 -15.50 -32.02
C ILE A 248 21.00 -14.47 -31.41
N ASN A 249 20.29 -14.84 -30.34
CA ASN A 249 19.19 -14.06 -29.78
C ASN A 249 19.59 -13.34 -28.47
N LYS A 250 20.70 -12.61 -28.51
CA LYS A 250 21.14 -11.82 -27.35
C LYS A 250 20.21 -10.63 -27.10
N ILE A 251 19.88 -10.42 -25.83
CA ILE A 251 19.20 -9.21 -25.37
C ILE A 251 20.27 -8.19 -24.98
N LYS A 252 20.18 -7.01 -25.57
CA LYS A 252 20.99 -5.84 -25.21
C LYS A 252 20.05 -4.67 -24.99
N PHE A 253 20.33 -3.84 -24.00
CA PHE A 253 19.71 -2.54 -23.84
C PHE A 253 20.81 -1.53 -24.12
N ASP A 254 20.56 -0.65 -25.05
CA ASP A 254 21.35 0.55 -25.24
C ASP A 254 21.03 1.46 -24.04
N ASP A 255 22.04 1.92 -23.35
CA ASP A 255 21.92 2.73 -22.12
C ASP A 255 21.37 4.12 -22.41
#